data_63cfc018b0a617473d3cd2b751ffafcd
#
_entry.id   63cfc018b0a617473d3cd2b751ffafcd
#
_cell.length_a   1.000
_cell.length_b   1.000
_cell.length_c   1.000
_cell.angle_alpha   90.00
_cell.angle_beta   90.00
_cell.angle_gamma   90.00
#
_symmetry.space_group_name_H-M   'P 1'
#
loop_
_entity.id
_entity.type
_entity.pdbx_description
1 polymer ?
#
loop_
_entity_poly.entity_id
_entity_poly.type
_entity_poly.pdbx_seq_one_letter_code
_entity_poly.pdbx_strand_id
1 'polypeptide(L)'
;MKLSKEIFNNLVDELSKTPTVNKSEWEKRISLVSDFKKIEENNSKITNTNLTHYSFRNKNLNKIISEITKRDIRDAISLHIVEAEPPASTIPHIDKNSQLTLNILLEDNFEGGYIHINGVKINGLRKKGDYLIYNGSKESHSVTSVTKGKRKSLVVWFFDNDRSLI
;
A
#
# COMPACT_ATOMS: atom_id res chain seq x y z
N MET A 1 -11.53 4.33 -9.11
CA MET A 1 -11.13 3.97 -10.49
C MET A 1 -10.99 2.45 -10.57
N LYS A 2 -11.00 1.91 -11.78
CA LYS A 2 -10.89 0.46 -12.01
C LYS A 2 -9.90 0.15 -13.11
N LEU A 3 -9.03 -0.83 -12.88
CA LEU A 3 -8.12 -1.35 -13.89
C LEU A 3 -8.88 -2.14 -14.96
N SER A 4 -8.37 -2.12 -16.19
CA SER A 4 -8.84 -3.07 -17.21
C SER A 4 -8.54 -4.51 -16.74
N LYS A 5 -9.32 -5.46 -17.24
CA LYS A 5 -9.13 -6.88 -16.92
C LYS A 5 -7.73 -7.37 -17.32
N GLU A 6 -7.23 -6.89 -18.44
CA GLU A 6 -5.89 -7.22 -18.94
C GLU A 6 -4.80 -6.75 -17.97
N ILE A 7 -4.81 -5.46 -17.60
CA ILE A 7 -3.82 -4.87 -16.68
C ILE A 7 -3.89 -5.59 -15.33
N PHE A 8 -5.09 -5.84 -14.80
CA PHE A 8 -5.25 -6.54 -13.52
C PHE A 8 -4.72 -7.96 -13.56
N ASN A 9 -5.01 -8.72 -14.63
CA ASN A 9 -4.51 -10.09 -14.79
C ASN A 9 -2.97 -10.11 -14.91
N ASN A 10 -2.38 -9.20 -15.66
CA ASN A 10 -0.92 -9.07 -15.76
C ASN A 10 -0.28 -8.73 -14.42
N LEU A 11 -0.92 -7.85 -13.66
CA LEU A 11 -0.48 -7.51 -12.29
C LEU A 11 -0.49 -8.73 -11.38
N VAL A 12 -1.59 -9.47 -11.33
CA VAL A 12 -1.73 -10.66 -10.49
C VAL A 12 -0.76 -11.76 -10.90
N ASP A 13 -0.55 -11.96 -12.20
CA ASP A 13 0.40 -12.93 -12.73
C ASP A 13 1.84 -12.60 -12.28
N GLU A 14 2.27 -11.35 -12.40
CA GLU A 14 3.59 -10.91 -11.91
C GLU A 14 3.71 -11.02 -10.39
N LEU A 15 2.68 -10.69 -9.64
CA LEU A 15 2.67 -10.86 -8.18
C LEU A 15 2.81 -12.33 -7.78
N SER A 16 2.21 -13.26 -8.51
CA SER A 16 2.30 -14.70 -8.24
C SER A 16 3.71 -15.26 -8.42
N LYS A 17 4.52 -14.63 -9.25
CA LYS A 17 5.93 -15.00 -9.51
C LYS A 17 6.91 -14.36 -8.52
N THR A 18 6.46 -13.40 -7.72
CA THR A 18 7.33 -12.63 -6.82
C THR A 18 7.34 -13.25 -5.44
N PRO A 19 8.50 -13.68 -4.92
CA PRO A 19 8.58 -14.08 -3.52
C PRO A 19 8.36 -12.86 -2.64
N THR A 20 7.35 -12.93 -1.78
CA THR A 20 7.09 -11.90 -0.78
C THR A 20 8.15 -11.94 0.31
N VAL A 21 8.71 -10.79 0.63
CA VAL A 21 9.61 -10.64 1.77
C VAL A 21 8.77 -10.69 3.04
N ASN A 22 9.13 -11.56 3.97
CA ASN A 22 8.40 -11.70 5.21
C ASN A 22 8.62 -10.52 6.16
N LYS A 23 7.79 -10.41 7.20
CA LYS A 23 7.85 -9.34 8.19
C LYS A 23 9.24 -9.17 8.81
N SER A 24 9.97 -10.26 9.05
CA SER A 24 11.31 -10.21 9.64
C SER A 24 12.36 -9.56 8.73
N GLU A 25 12.25 -9.72 7.43
CA GLU A 25 13.14 -9.03 6.48
C GLU A 25 12.77 -7.56 6.30
N TRP A 26 11.50 -7.22 6.41
CA TRP A 26 11.05 -5.83 6.52
C TRP A 26 11.65 -5.17 7.76
N GLU A 27 11.54 -5.79 8.92
CA GLU A 27 12.11 -5.31 10.17
C GLU A 27 13.63 -5.14 10.10
N LYS A 28 14.35 -6.06 9.45
CA LYS A 28 15.80 -5.93 9.21
C LYS A 28 16.16 -4.75 8.33
N ARG A 29 15.39 -4.46 7.29
CA ARG A 29 15.60 -3.29 6.41
C ARG A 29 15.34 -1.99 7.15
N ILE A 30 14.32 -1.95 7.97
CA ILE A 30 13.97 -0.82 8.83
C ILE A 30 15.10 -0.52 9.82
N SER A 31 15.72 -1.55 10.40
CA SER A 31 16.81 -1.37 11.38
C SER A 31 18.09 -0.76 10.79
N LEU A 32 18.24 -0.73 9.46
CA LEU A 32 19.39 -0.13 8.78
C LEU A 32 19.23 1.38 8.51
N VAL A 33 18.07 1.95 8.75
CA VAL A 33 17.77 3.38 8.50
C VAL A 33 17.13 3.98 9.74
N SER A 34 17.86 4.84 10.44
CA SER A 34 17.45 5.41 11.74
C SER A 34 16.09 6.14 11.71
N ASP A 35 15.72 6.74 10.57
CA ASP A 35 14.44 7.44 10.42
C ASP A 35 13.24 6.49 10.22
N PHE A 36 13.49 5.29 9.74
CA PHE A 36 12.47 4.25 9.62
C PHE A 36 12.00 3.73 10.99
N LYS A 37 12.85 3.72 11.98
CA LYS A 37 12.48 3.34 13.34
C LYS A 37 11.40 4.24 13.93
N LYS A 38 11.43 5.54 13.61
CA LYS A 38 10.37 6.48 13.97
C LYS A 38 9.06 6.22 13.23
N ILE A 39 9.12 5.81 11.96
CA ILE A 39 7.94 5.46 11.17
C ILE A 39 7.30 4.18 11.72
N GLU A 40 8.08 3.19 12.13
CA GLU A 40 7.58 1.97 12.75
C GLU A 40 6.92 2.24 14.12
N GLU A 41 7.51 3.05 14.97
CA GLU A 41 6.89 3.50 16.21
C GLU A 41 5.59 4.26 15.96
N ASN A 42 5.53 5.08 14.92
CA ASN A 42 4.31 5.76 14.49
C ASN A 42 3.30 4.78 13.88
N ASN A 43 3.75 3.81 13.09
CA ASN A 43 2.87 2.80 12.48
C ASN A 43 2.24 1.90 13.55
N SER A 44 2.96 1.50 14.58
CA SER A 44 2.40 0.73 15.70
C SER A 44 1.31 1.50 16.47
N LYS A 45 1.32 2.83 16.41
CA LYS A 45 0.25 3.70 16.95
C LYS A 45 -0.89 3.95 15.96
N ILE A 46 -0.64 3.76 14.67
CA ILE A 46 -1.58 4.02 13.57
C ILE A 46 -2.43 2.79 13.27
N THR A 47 -1.84 1.60 13.40
CA THR A 47 -2.47 0.33 13.03
C THR A 47 -2.71 -0.53 14.27
N ASN A 48 -3.69 -1.42 14.19
CA ASN A 48 -3.84 -2.50 15.15
C ASN A 48 -3.10 -3.78 14.68
N THR A 49 -3.09 -4.81 15.53
CA THR A 49 -2.24 -6.00 15.41
C THR A 49 -2.52 -6.92 14.21
N ASN A 50 -3.66 -6.76 13.53
CA ASN A 50 -4.08 -7.66 12.45
C ASN A 50 -3.85 -7.08 11.04
N LEU A 51 -2.92 -6.16 10.93
CA LEU A 51 -2.42 -5.63 9.68
C LEU A 51 -1.02 -6.17 9.41
N THR A 52 -0.83 -6.81 8.26
CA THR A 52 0.47 -7.39 7.86
C THR A 52 0.94 -6.77 6.56
N HIS A 53 2.19 -6.32 6.54
CA HIS A 53 2.85 -5.81 5.36
C HIS A 53 3.91 -6.80 4.88
N TYR A 54 3.90 -7.09 3.57
CA TYR A 54 4.92 -7.87 2.88
C TYR A 54 5.60 -6.98 1.86
N SER A 55 6.83 -6.56 2.11
CA SER A 55 7.59 -5.77 1.13
C SER A 55 8.30 -6.67 0.13
N PHE A 56 8.45 -6.18 -1.10
CA PHE A 56 9.10 -6.92 -2.17
C PHE A 56 9.65 -6.01 -3.26
N ARG A 57 10.41 -6.57 -4.20
CA ARG A 57 10.89 -5.89 -5.40
C ARG A 57 10.57 -6.73 -6.63
N ASN A 58 10.04 -6.08 -7.66
CA ASN A 58 9.80 -6.71 -8.96
C ASN A 58 9.87 -5.65 -10.06
N LYS A 59 10.90 -5.75 -10.91
CA LYS A 59 11.12 -4.79 -12.02
C LYS A 59 10.02 -4.84 -13.08
N ASN A 60 9.38 -6.00 -13.29
CA ASN A 60 8.30 -6.13 -14.26
C ASN A 60 7.04 -5.40 -13.80
N LEU A 61 6.79 -5.39 -12.49
CA LEU A 61 5.69 -4.59 -11.90
C LEU A 61 5.88 -3.10 -12.11
N ASN A 62 7.12 -2.62 -12.14
CA ASN A 62 7.39 -1.20 -12.38
C ASN A 62 6.79 -0.71 -13.70
N LYS A 63 6.80 -1.52 -14.75
CA LYS A 63 6.17 -1.18 -16.04
C LYS A 63 4.65 -1.06 -15.91
N ILE A 64 4.03 -2.02 -15.25
CA ILE A 64 2.58 -2.04 -15.03
C ILE A 64 2.17 -0.83 -14.17
N ILE A 65 2.89 -0.56 -13.10
CA ILE A 65 2.64 0.57 -12.22
C ILE A 65 2.81 1.91 -12.96
N SER A 66 3.85 2.03 -13.81
CA SER A 66 4.07 3.19 -14.66
C SER A 66 2.90 3.42 -15.63
N GLU A 67 2.37 2.35 -16.20
CA GLU A 67 1.20 2.41 -17.07
C GLU A 67 -0.05 2.90 -16.31
N ILE A 68 -0.27 2.42 -15.10
CA ILE A 68 -1.42 2.82 -14.26
C ILE A 68 -1.29 4.28 -13.82
N THR A 69 -0.12 4.70 -13.36
CA THR A 69 0.10 6.01 -12.75
C THR A 69 0.47 7.09 -13.74
N LYS A 70 0.82 6.71 -14.98
CA LYS A 70 1.40 7.61 -16.00
C LYS A 70 2.66 8.33 -15.54
N ARG A 71 3.41 7.70 -14.62
CA ARG A 71 4.67 8.20 -14.12
C ARG A 71 5.83 7.33 -14.56
N ASP A 72 6.94 7.96 -14.89
CA ASP A 72 8.23 7.28 -15.07
C ASP A 72 8.73 6.81 -13.70
N ILE A 73 8.85 5.50 -13.53
CA ILE A 73 9.31 4.90 -12.28
C ILE A 73 10.81 4.74 -12.35
N ARG A 74 11.51 5.68 -11.76
CA ARG A 74 12.90 5.52 -11.37
C ARG A 74 12.92 5.08 -9.90
N ASP A 75 13.78 4.28 -9.49
CA ASP A 75 14.21 3.70 -8.22
C ASP A 75 13.55 4.09 -6.86
N ALA A 76 12.60 5.00 -6.82
CA ALA A 76 12.06 5.59 -5.60
C ALA A 76 10.66 5.07 -5.21
N ILE A 77 10.41 3.77 -5.42
CA ILE A 77 9.14 3.16 -5.02
C ILE A 77 9.34 2.09 -3.96
N SER A 78 8.36 1.96 -3.08
CA SER A 78 8.20 0.84 -2.16
C SER A 78 6.93 0.08 -2.51
N LEU A 79 7.05 -1.23 -2.68
CA LEU A 79 5.96 -2.14 -3.03
C LEU A 79 5.61 -3.00 -1.83
N HIS A 80 4.35 -2.95 -1.39
CA HIS A 80 3.86 -3.82 -0.33
C HIS A 80 2.57 -4.52 -0.72
N ILE A 81 2.48 -5.80 -0.41
CA ILE A 81 1.20 -6.46 -0.20
C ILE A 81 0.77 -6.18 1.23
N VAL A 82 -0.42 -5.64 1.40
CA VAL A 82 -1.01 -5.35 2.70
C VAL A 82 -2.21 -6.23 2.90
N GLU A 83 -2.17 -7.05 3.95
CA GLU A 83 -3.29 -7.91 4.36
C GLU A 83 -3.87 -7.38 5.68
N ALA A 84 -5.18 -7.21 5.70
CA ALA A 84 -5.93 -6.75 6.86
C ALA A 84 -7.05 -7.73 7.19
N GLU A 85 -6.99 -8.32 8.39
CA GLU A 85 -8.01 -9.20 8.96
C GLU A 85 -8.69 -8.50 10.15
N PRO A 86 -9.92 -8.90 10.51
CA PRO A 86 -10.61 -8.29 11.64
C PRO A 86 -9.78 -8.33 12.93
N PRO A 87 -9.71 -7.24 13.69
CA PRO A 87 -10.35 -5.93 13.53
C PRO A 87 -9.42 -4.87 12.91
N ALA A 88 -8.53 -5.22 11.97
CA ALA A 88 -7.52 -4.34 11.41
C ALA A 88 -8.09 -3.00 10.93
N SER A 89 -7.46 -1.93 11.33
CA SER A 89 -7.80 -0.55 10.96
C SER A 89 -6.57 0.35 11.00
N THR A 90 -6.67 1.52 10.39
CA THR A 90 -5.67 2.59 10.55
C THR A 90 -6.38 3.88 10.94
N ILE A 91 -5.82 4.62 11.89
CA ILE A 91 -6.29 5.95 12.24
C ILE A 91 -5.89 6.98 11.17
N PRO A 92 -6.50 8.17 11.13
CA PRO A 92 -6.08 9.24 10.22
C PRO A 92 -4.60 9.60 10.40
N HIS A 93 -3.83 9.53 9.30
CA HIS A 93 -2.40 9.84 9.27
C HIS A 93 -1.97 10.31 7.88
N ILE A 94 -0.76 10.80 7.78
CA ILE A 94 -0.08 11.10 6.51
C ILE A 94 1.17 10.21 6.41
N ASP A 95 1.50 9.80 5.19
CA ASP A 95 2.73 9.07 4.89
C ASP A 95 3.82 10.08 4.52
N LYS A 96 4.67 10.45 5.49
CA LYS A 96 5.76 11.39 5.23
C LYS A 96 6.57 10.96 4.01
N ASN A 97 6.79 11.93 3.10
CA ASN A 97 7.60 11.79 1.89
C ASN A 97 7.00 10.91 0.78
N SER A 98 5.81 10.37 0.94
CA SER A 98 5.09 9.72 -0.15
C SER A 98 4.33 10.74 -0.99
N GLN A 99 4.95 11.23 -2.06
CA GLN A 99 4.31 12.19 -2.97
C GLN A 99 3.08 11.63 -3.67
N LEU A 100 3.10 10.33 -3.91
CA LEU A 100 1.99 9.62 -4.51
C LEU A 100 1.90 8.23 -3.91
N THR A 101 0.71 7.86 -3.50
CA THR A 101 0.36 6.50 -3.08
C THR A 101 -0.63 5.91 -4.08
N LEU A 102 -0.31 4.76 -4.62
CA LEU A 102 -1.22 3.92 -5.39
C LEU A 102 -1.67 2.76 -4.52
N ASN A 103 -2.97 2.58 -4.41
CA ASN A 103 -3.57 1.44 -3.68
C ASN A 103 -4.48 0.67 -4.64
N ILE A 104 -4.20 -0.61 -4.84
CA ILE A 104 -4.97 -1.50 -5.73
C ILE A 104 -5.55 -2.64 -4.90
N LEU A 105 -6.85 -2.83 -4.96
CA LEU A 105 -7.51 -3.94 -4.28
C LEU A 105 -7.30 -5.25 -5.05
N LEU A 106 -6.75 -6.24 -4.38
CA LEU A 106 -6.43 -7.56 -4.96
C LEU A 106 -7.52 -8.60 -4.67
N GLU A 107 -8.22 -8.48 -3.55
CA GLU A 107 -9.31 -9.38 -3.15
C GLU A 107 -10.49 -8.59 -2.61
N ASP A 108 -11.70 -9.07 -2.85
CA ASP A 108 -12.95 -8.38 -2.51
C ASP A 108 -13.89 -9.17 -1.57
N ASN A 109 -13.39 -10.26 -0.98
CA ASN A 109 -14.16 -11.05 0.00
C ASN A 109 -13.94 -10.54 1.43
N PHE A 110 -14.44 -9.35 1.72
CA PHE A 110 -14.35 -8.72 3.04
C PHE A 110 -15.49 -7.73 3.27
N GLU A 111 -15.74 -7.41 4.54
CA GLU A 111 -16.67 -6.37 5.00
C GLU A 111 -15.91 -5.34 5.85
N GLY A 112 -16.41 -4.10 5.94
CA GLY A 112 -15.69 -3.00 6.56
C GLY A 112 -14.53 -2.50 5.70
N GLY A 113 -13.46 -1.99 6.32
CA GLY A 113 -12.23 -1.60 5.62
C GLY A 113 -12.43 -0.47 4.60
N TYR A 114 -13.26 0.54 4.91
CA TYR A 114 -13.48 1.70 4.05
C TYR A 114 -12.34 2.69 4.19
N ILE A 115 -11.81 3.15 3.05
CA ILE A 115 -10.82 4.21 3.04
C ILE A 115 -11.48 5.60 3.17
N HIS A 116 -10.86 6.46 3.96
CA HIS A 116 -11.21 7.88 4.07
C HIS A 116 -10.01 8.72 3.65
N ILE A 117 -10.25 9.74 2.87
CA ILE A 117 -9.25 10.76 2.49
C ILE A 117 -9.74 12.11 3.00
N ASN A 118 -8.92 12.78 3.81
CA ASN A 118 -9.27 14.04 4.48
C ASN A 118 -10.62 13.96 5.23
N GLY A 119 -10.87 12.82 5.89
CA GLY A 119 -12.11 12.56 6.63
C GLY A 119 -13.31 12.16 5.77
N VAL A 120 -13.20 12.17 4.44
CA VAL A 120 -14.28 11.82 3.52
C VAL A 120 -14.18 10.35 3.12
N LYS A 121 -15.25 9.60 3.31
CA LYS A 121 -15.34 8.20 2.88
C LYS A 121 -15.29 8.12 1.35
N ILE A 122 -14.37 7.31 0.84
CA ILE A 122 -14.23 7.05 -0.59
C ILE A 122 -15.09 5.84 -0.97
N ASN A 123 -15.97 6.03 -1.95
CA ASN A 123 -16.82 4.96 -2.51
C ASN A 123 -16.04 4.15 -3.57
N GLY A 124 -14.90 3.61 -3.19
CA GLY A 124 -14.03 2.83 -4.06
C GLY A 124 -13.28 1.77 -3.28
N LEU A 125 -12.36 1.06 -3.94
CA LEU A 125 -11.59 -0.05 -3.36
C LEU A 125 -12.48 -1.13 -2.72
N ARG A 126 -13.56 -1.51 -3.42
CA ARG A 126 -14.51 -2.53 -2.96
C ARG A 126 -14.48 -3.80 -3.79
N LYS A 127 -14.02 -3.72 -5.04
CA LYS A 127 -13.93 -4.85 -5.98
C LYS A 127 -12.50 -5.05 -6.44
N LYS A 128 -12.13 -6.29 -6.76
CA LYS A 128 -10.83 -6.63 -7.36
C LYS A 128 -10.52 -5.71 -8.54
N GLY A 129 -9.33 -5.15 -8.58
CA GLY A 129 -8.87 -4.23 -9.59
C GLY A 129 -9.34 -2.79 -9.41
N ASP A 130 -10.15 -2.48 -8.39
CA ASP A 130 -10.36 -1.09 -7.99
C ASP A 130 -9.05 -0.50 -7.52
N TYR A 131 -8.78 0.75 -7.87
CA TYR A 131 -7.58 1.45 -7.41
C TYR A 131 -7.86 2.90 -7.08
N LEU A 132 -6.98 3.46 -6.25
CA LEU A 132 -6.99 4.85 -5.82
C LEU A 132 -5.56 5.39 -5.88
N ILE A 133 -5.43 6.63 -6.35
CA ILE A 133 -4.17 7.39 -6.33
C ILE A 133 -4.41 8.64 -5.50
N TYR A 134 -3.53 8.92 -4.54
CA TYR A 134 -3.60 10.11 -3.70
C TYR A 134 -2.20 10.54 -3.26
N ASN A 135 -2.08 11.78 -2.76
CA ASN A 135 -0.83 12.28 -2.22
C ASN A 135 -0.73 11.93 -0.73
N GLY A 136 -0.04 10.83 -0.42
CA GLY A 136 0.06 10.32 0.96
C GLY A 136 0.69 11.30 1.94
N SER A 137 1.56 12.20 1.50
CA SER A 137 2.22 13.17 2.39
C SER A 137 1.38 14.41 2.70
N LYS A 138 0.35 14.69 1.90
CA LYS A 138 -0.51 15.87 2.04
C LYS A 138 -1.95 15.54 2.42
N GLU A 139 -2.44 14.39 1.99
CA GLU A 139 -3.82 13.95 2.22
C GLU A 139 -3.87 12.97 3.39
N SER A 140 -4.46 13.43 4.48
CA SER A 140 -4.73 12.55 5.63
C SER A 140 -5.63 11.39 5.21
N HIS A 141 -5.23 10.18 5.52
CA HIS A 141 -5.98 8.99 5.14
C HIS A 141 -6.08 7.99 6.27
N SER A 142 -7.15 7.21 6.24
CA SER A 142 -7.43 6.17 7.23
C SER A 142 -8.23 5.03 6.61
N VAL A 143 -8.24 3.89 7.27
CA VAL A 143 -9.06 2.74 6.90
C VAL A 143 -9.85 2.28 8.11
N THR A 144 -11.18 2.21 7.98
CA THR A 144 -12.05 1.69 9.04
C THR A 144 -11.78 0.20 9.27
N SER A 145 -12.22 -0.32 10.41
CA SER A 145 -12.02 -1.73 10.74
C SER A 145 -12.56 -2.67 9.67
N VAL A 146 -11.75 -3.65 9.29
CA VAL A 146 -12.22 -4.84 8.60
C VAL A 146 -13.04 -5.64 9.61
N THR A 147 -14.28 -5.95 9.30
CA THR A 147 -15.21 -6.63 10.21
C THR A 147 -15.40 -8.10 9.86
N LYS A 148 -15.11 -8.48 8.62
CA LYS A 148 -15.20 -9.86 8.15
C LYS A 148 -14.28 -10.09 6.95
N GLY A 149 -13.75 -11.30 6.83
CA GLY A 149 -12.89 -11.70 5.72
C GLY A 149 -11.49 -11.08 5.78
N LYS A 150 -10.81 -11.05 4.65
CA LYS A 150 -9.46 -10.50 4.49
C LYS A 150 -9.43 -9.47 3.37
N ARG A 151 -9.04 -8.24 3.70
CA ARG A 151 -8.75 -7.19 2.71
C ARG A 151 -7.29 -7.30 2.29
N LYS A 152 -7.05 -7.50 1.00
CA LYS A 152 -5.70 -7.61 0.43
C LYS A 152 -5.49 -6.56 -0.65
N SER A 153 -4.43 -5.78 -0.52
CA SER A 153 -4.10 -4.69 -1.43
C SER A 153 -2.64 -4.73 -1.83
N LEU A 154 -2.34 -4.27 -3.04
CA LEU A 154 -1.02 -3.79 -3.40
C LEU A 154 -0.98 -2.30 -3.11
N VAL A 155 -0.05 -1.88 -2.26
CA VAL A 155 0.22 -0.47 -1.96
C VAL A 155 1.60 -0.11 -2.46
N VAL A 156 1.67 0.97 -3.23
CA VAL A 156 2.90 1.48 -3.82
C VAL A 156 3.09 2.92 -3.37
N TRP A 157 4.21 3.18 -2.71
CA TRP A 157 4.63 4.53 -2.34
C TRP A 157 5.69 5.03 -3.29
N PHE A 158 5.49 6.23 -3.80
CA PHE A 158 6.45 6.98 -4.59
C PHE A 158 7.05 8.06 -3.71
N PHE A 159 8.34 7.95 -3.45
CA PHE A 159 9.06 8.91 -2.63
C PHE A 159 9.62 10.05 -3.47
N ASP A 160 9.85 11.19 -2.83
CA ASP A 160 10.65 12.27 -3.41
C ASP A 160 12.03 11.75 -3.80
N ASN A 161 12.61 12.34 -4.87
CA ASN A 161 14.00 12.10 -5.26
C ASN A 161 15.02 12.57 -4.22
N ASP A 162 14.56 13.11 -3.11
CA ASP A 162 15.40 13.41 -1.97
C ASP A 162 15.78 12.09 -1.27
N ARG A 163 16.93 11.58 -1.69
CA ARG A 163 17.51 10.30 -1.21
C ARG A 163 17.90 10.31 0.27
N SER A 164 17.62 11.39 1.00
CA SER A 164 17.93 11.51 2.43
C SER A 164 17.17 10.53 3.33
N LEU A 165 16.28 9.72 2.76
CA LEU A 165 15.35 8.82 3.48
C LEU A 165 15.47 7.35 3.09
N ILE A 166 16.44 7.00 2.29
CA ILE A 166 16.70 5.61 1.93
C ILE A 166 17.88 5.08 2.74
#